data_2d197be2f90147a0327025650a4903a6
#
_entry.id   2d197be2f90147a0327025650a4903a6
#
_cell.length_a   1.000
_cell.length_b   1.000
_cell.length_c   1.000
_cell.angle_alpha   90.00
_cell.angle_beta   90.00
_cell.angle_gamma   90.00
#
_symmetry.space_group_name_H-M   'P 1'
#
loop_
_entity.id
_entity.type
_entity.pdbx_description
1 polymer ?
#
loop_
_entity_poly.entity_id
_entity_poly.type
_entity_poly.pdbx_seq_one_letter_code
_entity_poly.pdbx_strand_id
1 'polypeptide(L)'
;MPKQVLLFWLLFFIAFNTNSQPAKDTTGLNGYFKSVKWRCIGPFRGGRSNCATGVVGNPAVYYMGTTGGGLWKTEDMGTTWNNISDGFFKTGSVGAIAVAESDPNIVYTGMGEHAVRGVMTHHGDGVYKSTDAGKTWRKMGLDLTQHIARIVIHPKDPNIVYIAAQGALYGKSKERGVYKSVDGGISWKNVLYVDDKTGSSEISMDMNNPMILYAAMWEHGRLPWKIIS
;
A
#
# COMPACT_ATOMS: atom_id res chain seq x y z
N MET A 1 -37.98 -14.43 36.65
CA MET A 1 -37.71 -14.85 35.27
C MET A 1 -37.90 -16.36 35.17
N PRO A 2 -38.72 -16.88 34.29
CA PRO A 2 -38.95 -18.32 34.20
C PRO A 2 -37.69 -19.05 33.71
N LYS A 3 -37.41 -20.19 34.33
CA LYS A 3 -36.27 -21.06 34.05
C LYS A 3 -36.08 -21.45 32.57
N GLN A 4 -37.10 -21.37 31.79
CA GLN A 4 -37.10 -21.65 30.36
C GLN A 4 -36.38 -20.58 29.52
N VAL A 5 -36.33 -19.33 29.95
CA VAL A 5 -35.63 -18.26 29.23
C VAL A 5 -34.11 -18.39 29.41
N LEU A 6 -33.68 -18.87 30.57
CA LEU A 6 -32.25 -19.07 30.86
C LEU A 6 -31.66 -20.21 30.01
N LEU A 7 -32.46 -21.27 29.74
CA LEU A 7 -32.04 -22.41 28.93
C LEU A 7 -31.88 -22.03 27.45
N PHE A 8 -32.74 -21.12 26.96
CA PHE A 8 -32.68 -20.63 25.57
C PHE A 8 -31.43 -19.76 25.32
N TRP A 9 -31.04 -18.94 26.29
CA TRP A 9 -29.81 -18.16 26.23
C TRP A 9 -28.54 -19.01 26.31
N LEU A 10 -28.57 -20.10 27.09
CA LEU A 10 -27.43 -21.02 27.20
C LEU A 10 -27.23 -21.80 25.89
N LEU A 11 -28.30 -22.19 25.18
CA LEU A 11 -28.23 -22.86 23.90
C LEU A 11 -27.76 -21.93 22.77
N PHE A 12 -28.06 -20.63 22.86
CA PHE A 12 -27.62 -19.65 21.87
C PHE A 12 -26.10 -19.35 21.98
N PHE A 13 -25.53 -19.44 23.21
CA PHE A 13 -24.09 -19.24 23.40
C PHE A 13 -23.23 -20.47 22.99
N ILE A 14 -23.81 -21.66 22.98
CA ILE A 14 -23.10 -22.89 22.59
C ILE A 14 -23.00 -23.01 21.07
N ALA A 15 -23.88 -22.36 20.31
CA ALA A 15 -23.92 -22.46 18.85
C ALA A 15 -22.85 -21.61 18.12
N PHE A 16 -22.10 -20.73 18.81
CA PHE A 16 -21.11 -19.84 18.18
C PHE A 16 -19.65 -20.27 18.32
N ASN A 17 -19.37 -21.42 18.94
CA ASN A 17 -18.01 -21.99 18.98
C ASN A 17 -17.86 -23.11 17.96
N THR A 18 -18.18 -22.86 16.69
CA THR A 18 -17.69 -23.70 15.62
C THR A 18 -16.23 -23.34 15.33
N ASN A 19 -15.31 -23.89 16.09
CA ASN A 19 -13.94 -24.01 15.64
C ASN A 19 -13.99 -24.80 14.32
N SER A 20 -13.81 -24.12 13.17
CA SER A 20 -13.56 -24.81 11.92
C SER A 20 -12.21 -25.51 12.06
N GLN A 21 -12.25 -26.77 12.45
CA GLN A 21 -11.08 -27.60 12.34
C GLN A 21 -10.69 -27.68 10.86
N PRO A 22 -9.40 -27.55 10.52
CA PRO A 22 -8.97 -27.78 9.15
C PRO A 22 -9.49 -29.14 8.72
N ALA A 23 -10.12 -29.20 7.55
CA ALA A 23 -10.70 -30.42 7.01
C ALA A 23 -9.65 -31.53 7.07
N LYS A 24 -9.97 -32.59 7.80
CA LYS A 24 -9.08 -33.75 7.91
C LYS A 24 -8.99 -34.34 6.52
N ASP A 25 -7.78 -34.46 5.97
CA ASP A 25 -7.56 -35.13 4.69
C ASP A 25 -8.02 -36.58 4.79
N THR A 26 -9.25 -36.81 4.33
CA THR A 26 -9.86 -38.15 4.31
C THR A 26 -9.45 -38.95 3.08
N THR A 27 -8.76 -38.34 2.13
CA THR A 27 -8.37 -38.97 0.87
C THR A 27 -6.99 -39.62 0.92
N GLY A 28 -6.16 -39.27 1.91
CA GLY A 28 -4.76 -39.71 2.01
C GLY A 28 -3.84 -39.17 0.91
N LEU A 29 -4.38 -38.33 0.02
CA LEU A 29 -3.66 -37.81 -1.15
C LEU A 29 -2.58 -36.79 -0.81
N ASN A 30 -2.69 -36.08 0.32
CA ASN A 30 -1.69 -35.08 0.73
C ASN A 30 -0.28 -35.66 0.89
N GLY A 31 -0.18 -36.93 1.19
CA GLY A 31 1.11 -37.66 1.23
C GLY A 31 1.81 -37.71 -0.12
N TYR A 32 1.06 -37.88 -1.20
CA TYR A 32 1.60 -37.94 -2.56
C TYR A 32 2.04 -36.61 -3.11
N PHE A 33 1.47 -35.50 -2.60
CA PHE A 33 1.76 -34.15 -3.09
C PHE A 33 2.79 -33.38 -2.27
N LYS A 34 3.41 -33.98 -1.24
CA LYS A 34 4.41 -33.33 -0.39
C LYS A 34 5.61 -32.76 -1.16
N SER A 35 5.99 -33.41 -2.25
CA SER A 35 7.10 -32.96 -3.11
C SER A 35 6.67 -31.97 -4.20
N VAL A 36 5.36 -31.78 -4.38
CA VAL A 36 4.84 -30.84 -5.39
C VAL A 36 4.94 -29.42 -4.87
N LYS A 37 5.69 -28.59 -5.58
CA LYS A 37 5.80 -27.16 -5.32
C LYS A 37 5.02 -26.40 -6.38
N TRP A 38 4.09 -25.58 -5.95
CA TRP A 38 3.38 -24.71 -6.87
C TRP A 38 4.31 -23.63 -7.40
N ARG A 39 4.28 -23.42 -8.70
CA ARG A 39 5.02 -22.40 -9.40
C ARG A 39 4.08 -21.71 -10.38
N CYS A 40 4.01 -20.38 -10.32
CA CYS A 40 3.31 -19.62 -11.34
C CYS A 40 4.08 -19.72 -12.67
N ILE A 41 3.42 -20.22 -13.70
CA ILE A 41 3.98 -20.35 -15.04
C ILE A 41 3.35 -19.38 -16.05
N GLY A 42 2.51 -18.46 -15.55
CA GLY A 42 1.79 -17.49 -16.39
C GLY A 42 0.47 -18.05 -16.96
N PRO A 43 -0.20 -17.28 -17.84
CA PRO A 43 0.28 -15.99 -18.33
C PRO A 43 0.33 -14.96 -17.19
N PHE A 44 1.46 -14.28 -17.08
CA PHE A 44 1.64 -13.19 -16.10
C PHE A 44 0.78 -12.00 -16.55
N ARG A 45 -0.24 -11.66 -15.74
CA ARG A 45 -1.02 -10.46 -15.98
C ARG A 45 -0.30 -9.30 -15.31
N GLY A 46 0.28 -8.41 -16.12
CA GLY A 46 0.93 -7.22 -15.61
C GLY A 46 -0.02 -6.27 -14.90
N GLY A 47 -1.30 -6.30 -15.24
CA GLY A 47 -2.25 -5.36 -14.68
C GLY A 47 -1.93 -3.93 -15.10
N ARG A 48 -2.41 -2.96 -14.29
CA ARG A 48 -2.07 -1.55 -14.47
C ARG A 48 -0.86 -1.20 -13.63
N SER A 49 0.07 -0.45 -14.20
CA SER A 49 1.09 0.25 -13.42
C SER A 49 0.48 1.53 -12.85
N ASN A 50 0.69 1.76 -11.57
CA ASN A 50 0.19 2.93 -10.85
C ASN A 50 1.27 4.00 -10.69
N CYS A 51 2.49 3.56 -10.48
CA CYS A 51 3.64 4.44 -10.26
C CYS A 51 4.92 3.77 -10.77
N ALA A 52 5.88 4.61 -11.10
CA ALA A 52 7.23 4.17 -11.44
C ALA A 52 8.24 5.23 -10.99
N THR A 53 9.45 4.80 -10.68
CA THR A 53 10.57 5.70 -10.38
C THR A 53 11.89 5.07 -10.80
N GLY A 54 12.86 5.89 -11.19
CA GLY A 54 14.24 5.49 -11.42
C GLY A 54 15.12 5.80 -10.22
N VAL A 55 16.38 5.40 -10.34
CA VAL A 55 17.43 5.68 -9.34
C VAL A 55 18.37 6.73 -9.92
N VAL A 56 18.51 7.86 -9.24
CA VAL A 56 19.43 8.93 -9.67
C VAL A 56 20.85 8.39 -9.77
N GLY A 57 21.50 8.64 -10.90
CA GLY A 57 22.87 8.17 -11.16
C GLY A 57 22.97 6.69 -11.58
N ASN A 58 21.87 5.94 -11.63
CA ASN A 58 21.88 4.55 -12.09
C ASN A 58 20.77 4.29 -13.13
N PRO A 59 21.05 4.41 -14.42
CA PRO A 59 20.06 4.26 -15.48
C PRO A 59 19.57 2.83 -15.70
N ALA A 60 20.17 1.84 -15.04
CA ALA A 60 19.75 0.45 -15.17
C ALA A 60 18.64 0.07 -14.18
N VAL A 61 18.45 0.86 -13.10
CA VAL A 61 17.54 0.48 -12.00
C VAL A 61 16.27 1.30 -12.00
N TYR A 62 15.14 0.59 -12.05
CA TYR A 62 13.81 1.18 -11.94
C TYR A 62 12.93 0.35 -11.01
N TYR A 63 11.94 1.01 -10.42
CA TYR A 63 10.90 0.41 -9.63
C TYR A 63 9.53 0.70 -10.28
N MET A 64 8.63 -0.28 -10.23
CA MET A 64 7.28 -0.17 -10.77
C MET A 64 6.27 -0.72 -9.78
N GLY A 65 5.34 0.11 -9.36
CA GLY A 65 4.23 -0.27 -8.52
C GLY A 65 3.00 -0.58 -9.34
N THR A 66 2.36 -1.70 -9.06
CA THR A 66 1.23 -2.20 -9.82
C THR A 66 -0.05 -2.20 -8.99
N THR A 67 -1.19 -2.27 -9.68
CA THR A 67 -2.50 -2.44 -9.04
C THR A 67 -2.76 -3.92 -8.78
N GLY A 68 -2.57 -4.33 -7.54
CA GLY A 68 -2.80 -5.71 -7.11
C GLY A 68 -1.66 -6.71 -7.38
N GLY A 69 -0.58 -6.27 -8.03
CA GLY A 69 0.57 -7.13 -8.35
C GLY A 69 1.84 -6.82 -7.56
N GLY A 70 1.75 -5.93 -6.56
CA GLY A 70 2.88 -5.55 -5.72
C GLY A 70 3.88 -4.61 -6.38
N LEU A 71 5.10 -4.64 -5.86
CA LEU A 71 6.22 -3.80 -6.27
C LEU A 71 7.27 -4.63 -7.01
N TRP A 72 7.69 -4.12 -8.15
CA TRP A 72 8.63 -4.76 -9.04
C TRP A 72 9.87 -3.91 -9.22
N LYS A 73 11.03 -4.55 -9.36
CA LYS A 73 12.32 -3.91 -9.62
C LYS A 73 12.99 -4.53 -10.84
N THR A 74 13.58 -3.68 -11.66
CA THR A 74 14.53 -4.07 -12.70
C THR A 74 15.92 -3.53 -12.36
N GLU A 75 16.95 -4.24 -12.80
CA GLU A 75 18.37 -3.85 -12.68
C GLU A 75 19.10 -3.93 -14.03
N ASP A 76 18.33 -4.09 -15.12
CA ASP A 76 18.79 -4.27 -16.48
C ASP A 76 18.00 -3.45 -17.51
N MET A 77 17.63 -2.20 -17.15
CA MET A 77 16.88 -1.26 -17.99
C MET A 77 15.50 -1.78 -18.42
N GLY A 78 14.87 -2.62 -17.59
CA GLY A 78 13.52 -3.13 -17.86
C GLY A 78 13.46 -4.43 -18.66
N THR A 79 14.58 -5.06 -18.94
CA THR A 79 14.62 -6.35 -19.65
C THR A 79 14.02 -7.45 -18.79
N THR A 80 14.37 -7.47 -17.49
CA THR A 80 13.76 -8.39 -16.52
C THR A 80 13.20 -7.62 -15.32
N TRP A 81 12.14 -8.15 -14.72
CA TRP A 81 11.50 -7.58 -13.55
C TRP A 81 11.31 -8.63 -12.48
N ASN A 82 11.73 -8.30 -11.27
CA ASN A 82 11.60 -9.16 -10.10
C ASN A 82 10.60 -8.55 -9.11
N ASN A 83 9.66 -9.35 -8.63
CA ASN A 83 8.79 -8.91 -7.54
C ASN A 83 9.61 -8.85 -6.25
N ILE A 84 9.58 -7.69 -5.58
CA ILE A 84 10.32 -7.42 -4.36
C ILE A 84 9.42 -7.14 -3.16
N SER A 85 8.12 -7.31 -3.31
CA SER A 85 7.12 -7.05 -2.28
C SER A 85 6.55 -8.31 -1.63
N ASP A 86 6.65 -9.47 -2.29
CA ASP A 86 6.07 -10.71 -1.83
C ASP A 86 6.68 -11.13 -0.49
N GLY A 87 5.82 -11.49 0.46
CA GLY A 87 6.21 -11.83 1.82
C GLY A 87 6.34 -10.63 2.78
N PHE A 88 6.31 -9.39 2.27
CA PHE A 88 6.42 -8.17 3.08
C PHE A 88 5.11 -7.38 3.12
N PHE A 89 4.50 -7.11 1.95
CA PHE A 89 3.32 -6.26 1.85
C PHE A 89 2.06 -7.06 2.14
N LYS A 90 1.14 -6.47 2.91
CA LYS A 90 -0.16 -7.10 3.23
C LYS A 90 -1.21 -6.83 2.15
N THR A 91 -1.03 -5.76 1.36
CA THR A 91 -1.91 -5.39 0.25
C THR A 91 -1.10 -5.33 -1.04
N GLY A 92 -1.73 -5.64 -2.17
CA GLY A 92 -1.02 -5.76 -3.44
C GLY A 92 -0.97 -4.49 -4.29
N SER A 93 -1.70 -3.43 -3.91
CA SER A 93 -1.74 -2.20 -4.69
C SER A 93 -0.74 -1.18 -4.17
N VAL A 94 0.19 -0.78 -5.03
CA VAL A 94 1.22 0.23 -4.74
C VAL A 94 0.82 1.53 -5.44
N GLY A 95 0.60 2.59 -4.66
CA GLY A 95 0.18 3.90 -5.17
C GLY A 95 1.34 4.83 -5.50
N ALA A 96 2.39 4.80 -4.69
CA ALA A 96 3.53 5.69 -4.84
C ALA A 96 4.84 5.00 -4.49
N ILE A 97 5.93 5.42 -5.14
CA ILE A 97 7.29 4.96 -4.83
C ILE A 97 8.21 6.19 -4.88
N ALA A 98 9.15 6.25 -3.96
CA ALA A 98 10.24 7.22 -4.00
C ALA A 98 11.54 6.59 -3.55
N VAL A 99 12.62 6.90 -4.26
CA VAL A 99 14.00 6.53 -3.91
C VAL A 99 14.71 7.79 -3.45
N ALA A 100 15.44 7.71 -2.34
CA ALA A 100 16.18 8.86 -1.85
C ALA A 100 17.36 9.17 -2.77
N GLU A 101 17.51 10.43 -3.20
CA GLU A 101 18.64 10.85 -4.04
C GLU A 101 19.97 10.77 -3.30
N SER A 102 19.95 11.04 -2.00
CA SER A 102 21.15 11.01 -1.14
C SER A 102 21.62 9.60 -0.79
N ASP A 103 20.72 8.59 -0.84
CA ASP A 103 21.03 7.19 -0.57
C ASP A 103 20.05 6.28 -1.31
N PRO A 104 20.45 5.66 -2.43
CA PRO A 104 19.58 4.80 -3.24
C PRO A 104 19.15 3.49 -2.55
N ASN A 105 19.76 3.15 -1.40
CA ASN A 105 19.28 2.03 -0.60
C ASN A 105 17.97 2.35 0.12
N ILE A 106 17.66 3.63 0.31
CA ILE A 106 16.45 4.07 1.00
C ILE A 106 15.34 4.25 -0.01
N VAL A 107 14.33 3.39 0.09
CA VAL A 107 13.14 3.40 -0.76
C VAL A 107 11.90 3.43 0.10
N TYR A 108 10.98 4.32 -0.24
CA TYR A 108 9.65 4.35 0.37
C TYR A 108 8.58 3.96 -0.64
N THR A 109 7.57 3.24 -0.18
CA THR A 109 6.38 2.93 -0.97
C THR A 109 5.12 3.22 -0.18
N GLY A 110 4.15 3.84 -0.84
CA GLY A 110 2.82 4.14 -0.33
C GLY A 110 1.82 3.22 -0.99
N MET A 111 0.95 2.63 -0.15
CA MET A 111 0.01 1.61 -0.59
C MET A 111 -1.32 2.22 -1.02
N GLY A 112 -2.05 1.46 -1.83
CA GLY A 112 -3.37 1.79 -2.36
C GLY A 112 -3.34 2.33 -3.77
N GLU A 113 -4.39 2.06 -4.52
CA GLU A 113 -4.53 2.50 -5.91
C GLU A 113 -4.94 3.98 -5.95
N HIS A 114 -4.01 4.90 -6.28
CA HIS A 114 -4.31 6.33 -6.32
C HIS A 114 -4.97 6.79 -7.63
N ALA A 115 -4.67 6.13 -8.74
CA ALA A 115 -5.33 6.35 -10.03
C ALA A 115 -6.70 5.68 -10.02
N VAL A 116 -7.66 6.33 -9.39
CA VAL A 116 -8.96 5.76 -9.05
C VAL A 116 -9.76 5.37 -10.28
N ARG A 117 -10.26 4.13 -10.28
CA ARG A 117 -11.25 3.66 -11.24
C ARG A 117 -12.67 3.91 -10.75
N GLY A 118 -13.65 3.62 -11.63
CA GLY A 118 -15.07 3.81 -11.34
C GLY A 118 -15.54 3.04 -10.11
N VAL A 119 -15.64 1.71 -10.19
CA VAL A 119 -16.33 0.89 -9.18
C VAL A 119 -15.42 -0.05 -8.38
N MET A 120 -14.20 -0.29 -8.83
CA MET A 120 -13.25 -1.17 -8.14
C MET A 120 -11.90 -0.47 -7.99
N THR A 121 -11.52 -0.24 -6.75
CA THR A 121 -10.25 0.37 -6.37
C THR A 121 -9.75 -0.29 -5.09
N HIS A 122 -8.54 -0.81 -5.13
CA HIS A 122 -7.95 -1.48 -3.99
C HIS A 122 -7.31 -0.48 -3.04
N HIS A 123 -7.70 -0.53 -1.77
CA HIS A 123 -7.06 0.24 -0.71
C HIS A 123 -5.71 -0.38 -0.31
N GLY A 124 -4.86 0.47 0.22
CA GLY A 124 -3.61 0.09 0.85
C GLY A 124 -3.71 0.08 2.37
N ASP A 125 -2.58 -0.17 2.99
CA ASP A 125 -2.42 -0.27 4.43
C ASP A 125 -1.27 0.59 4.97
N GLY A 126 -0.98 1.71 4.30
CA GLY A 126 -0.02 2.71 4.75
C GLY A 126 1.29 2.73 3.97
N VAL A 127 2.38 2.94 4.68
CA VAL A 127 3.72 3.16 4.12
C VAL A 127 4.66 2.05 4.50
N TYR A 128 5.51 1.65 3.56
CA TYR A 128 6.65 0.76 3.81
C TYR A 128 7.95 1.44 3.42
N LYS A 129 9.02 1.09 4.11
CA LYS A 129 10.39 1.57 3.88
C LYS A 129 11.33 0.38 3.71
N SER A 130 12.23 0.49 2.76
CA SER A 130 13.43 -0.32 2.63
C SER A 130 14.67 0.53 2.93
N THR A 131 15.71 -0.09 3.46
CA THR A 131 17.05 0.49 3.67
C THR A 131 18.13 -0.31 2.96
N ASP A 132 17.73 -1.21 2.06
CA ASP A 132 18.61 -2.14 1.34
C ASP A 132 18.21 -2.28 -0.13
N ALA A 133 17.73 -1.17 -0.73
CA ALA A 133 17.32 -1.07 -2.13
C ALA A 133 16.19 -2.07 -2.51
N GLY A 134 15.28 -2.32 -1.57
CA GLY A 134 14.08 -3.15 -1.79
C GLY A 134 14.26 -4.63 -1.50
N LYS A 135 15.37 -5.07 -0.89
CA LYS A 135 15.54 -6.48 -0.51
C LYS A 135 14.67 -6.87 0.68
N THR A 136 14.52 -5.95 1.64
CA THR A 136 13.61 -6.10 2.78
C THR A 136 12.78 -4.85 3.01
N TRP A 137 11.61 -5.01 3.61
CA TRP A 137 10.66 -3.93 3.84
C TRP A 137 10.14 -3.92 5.26
N ARG A 138 10.01 -2.73 5.82
CA ARG A 138 9.41 -2.49 7.12
C ARG A 138 8.21 -1.55 6.97
N LYS A 139 7.11 -1.89 7.62
CA LYS A 139 5.92 -1.03 7.69
C LYS A 139 6.19 0.18 8.58
N MET A 140 5.80 1.37 8.12
CA MET A 140 6.10 2.66 8.74
C MET A 140 4.83 3.44 9.14
N GLY A 141 3.69 2.75 9.29
CA GLY A 141 2.43 3.37 9.73
C GLY A 141 1.60 3.99 8.62
N LEU A 142 0.74 4.95 8.98
CA LEU A 142 -0.29 5.54 8.13
C LEU A 142 -1.31 4.51 7.61
N ASP A 143 -1.64 3.52 8.41
CA ASP A 143 -2.47 2.35 8.05
C ASP A 143 -3.84 2.72 7.48
N LEU A 144 -4.42 3.81 7.97
CA LEU A 144 -5.78 4.22 7.63
C LEU A 144 -5.88 5.21 6.47
N THR A 145 -4.75 5.61 5.87
CA THR A 145 -4.74 6.53 4.72
C THR A 145 -5.32 5.93 3.46
N GLN A 146 -5.40 4.62 3.36
CA GLN A 146 -5.97 3.81 2.29
C GLN A 146 -5.35 4.03 0.90
N HIS A 147 -5.21 5.28 0.45
CA HIS A 147 -4.70 5.63 -0.87
C HIS A 147 -3.63 6.70 -0.74
N ILE A 148 -2.39 6.31 -1.06
CA ILE A 148 -1.23 7.21 -1.07
C ILE A 148 -0.87 7.51 -2.53
N ALA A 149 -1.01 8.77 -2.92
CA ALA A 149 -0.84 9.20 -4.30
C ALA A 149 0.61 9.56 -4.65
N ARG A 150 1.33 10.14 -3.70
CA ARG A 150 2.71 10.60 -3.93
C ARG A 150 3.54 10.51 -2.65
N ILE A 151 4.83 10.24 -2.84
CA ILE A 151 5.85 10.34 -1.80
C ILE A 151 6.96 11.25 -2.35
N VAL A 152 7.40 12.20 -1.53
CA VAL A 152 8.54 13.07 -1.84
C VAL A 152 9.53 13.01 -0.68
N ILE A 153 10.77 12.72 -1.00
CA ILE A 153 11.87 12.64 -0.04
C ILE A 153 12.73 13.90 -0.22
N HIS A 154 13.16 14.48 0.88
CA HIS A 154 14.09 15.61 0.83
C HIS A 154 15.42 15.19 0.18
N PRO A 155 15.97 15.94 -0.79
CA PRO A 155 17.10 15.51 -1.62
C PRO A 155 18.38 15.19 -0.84
N LYS A 156 18.60 15.85 0.31
CA LYS A 156 19.83 15.72 1.11
C LYS A 156 19.63 14.93 2.42
N ASP A 157 18.38 14.76 2.89
CA ASP A 157 18.09 14.07 4.14
C ASP A 157 16.93 13.08 3.94
N PRO A 158 17.22 11.79 3.82
CA PRO A 158 16.21 10.76 3.57
C PRO A 158 15.28 10.51 4.77
N ASN A 159 15.50 11.16 5.91
CA ASN A 159 14.59 11.11 7.05
C ASN A 159 13.44 12.10 6.94
N ILE A 160 13.58 13.13 6.09
CA ILE A 160 12.51 14.10 5.84
C ILE A 160 11.70 13.62 4.63
N VAL A 161 10.46 13.21 4.89
CA VAL A 161 9.56 12.62 3.89
C VAL A 161 8.19 13.25 3.97
N TYR A 162 7.60 13.52 2.81
CA TYR A 162 6.23 14.01 2.67
C TYR A 162 5.39 12.99 1.89
N ILE A 163 4.15 12.83 2.31
CA ILE A 163 3.21 11.88 1.71
C ILE A 163 1.89 12.57 1.40
N ALA A 164 1.44 12.41 0.14
CA ALA A 164 0.10 12.80 -0.29
C ALA A 164 -0.87 11.65 -0.01
N ALA A 165 -1.77 11.83 0.93
CA ALA A 165 -2.81 10.87 1.26
C ALA A 165 -4.17 11.33 0.72
N GLN A 166 -4.75 10.55 -0.19
CA GLN A 166 -6.11 10.79 -0.68
C GLN A 166 -7.16 10.40 0.34
N GLY A 167 -6.87 9.43 1.21
CA GLY A 167 -7.78 8.92 2.22
C GLY A 167 -8.80 7.91 1.68
N ALA A 168 -9.86 7.67 2.43
CA ALA A 168 -10.89 6.72 2.07
C ALA A 168 -11.67 7.16 0.82
N LEU A 169 -11.81 6.25 -0.14
CA LEU A 169 -12.49 6.53 -1.40
C LEU A 169 -14.02 6.49 -1.28
N TYR A 170 -14.55 5.55 -0.49
CA TYR A 170 -15.98 5.28 -0.38
C TYR A 170 -16.63 5.91 0.86
N GLY A 171 -15.96 6.83 1.49
CA GLY A 171 -16.49 7.49 2.69
C GLY A 171 -15.64 8.65 3.17
N LYS A 172 -16.13 9.28 4.21
CA LYS A 172 -15.41 10.33 4.92
C LYS A 172 -14.27 9.72 5.74
N SER A 173 -13.16 10.42 5.80
CA SER A 173 -11.98 9.99 6.55
C SER A 173 -11.19 11.21 7.02
N LYS A 174 -10.68 11.16 8.23
CA LYS A 174 -9.75 12.16 8.75
C LYS A 174 -8.31 11.90 8.30
N GLU A 175 -8.06 10.72 7.73
CA GLU A 175 -6.74 10.27 7.30
C GLU A 175 -6.44 10.71 5.86
N ARG A 176 -6.54 12.04 5.65
CA ARG A 176 -6.37 12.73 4.36
C ARG A 176 -5.39 13.87 4.48
N GLY A 177 -4.86 14.33 3.35
CA GLY A 177 -4.00 15.50 3.29
C GLY A 177 -2.53 15.18 3.12
N VAL A 178 -1.66 16.04 3.62
CA VAL A 178 -0.21 15.87 3.52
C VAL A 178 0.37 15.51 4.87
N TYR A 179 1.09 14.42 4.92
CA TYR A 179 1.83 13.97 6.10
C TYR A 179 3.31 14.23 5.92
N LYS A 180 3.98 14.61 7.00
CA LYS A 180 5.43 14.83 7.08
C LYS A 180 6.02 13.94 8.17
N SER A 181 7.14 13.30 7.86
CA SER A 181 8.06 12.71 8.82
C SER A 181 9.37 13.47 8.80
N VAL A 182 10.08 13.49 9.93
CA VAL A 182 11.44 14.03 10.09
C VAL A 182 12.38 13.00 10.73
N ASP A 183 11.91 11.79 10.92
CA ASP A 183 12.61 10.69 11.60
C ASP A 183 12.62 9.40 10.75
N GLY A 184 12.54 9.56 9.44
CA GLY A 184 12.59 8.44 8.50
C GLY A 184 11.35 7.58 8.47
N GLY A 185 10.18 8.14 8.84
CA GLY A 185 8.90 7.47 8.81
C GLY A 185 8.50 6.79 10.13
N ILE A 186 9.26 6.97 11.21
CA ILE A 186 8.92 6.41 12.52
C ILE A 186 7.67 7.10 13.08
N SER A 187 7.61 8.42 12.92
CA SER A 187 6.43 9.21 13.27
C SER A 187 5.97 10.11 12.12
N TRP A 188 4.68 10.42 12.11
CA TRP A 188 4.04 11.22 11.07
C TRP A 188 3.18 12.33 11.67
N LYS A 189 3.32 13.53 11.10
CA LYS A 189 2.47 14.67 11.42
C LYS A 189 1.66 15.06 10.19
N ASN A 190 0.34 15.18 10.32
CA ASN A 190 -0.46 15.80 9.27
C ASN A 190 -0.16 17.30 9.26
N VAL A 191 0.41 17.80 8.16
CA VAL A 191 0.85 19.19 8.01
C VAL A 191 -0.07 20.02 7.11
N LEU A 192 -0.95 19.36 6.34
CA LEU A 192 -1.98 20.00 5.55
C LEU A 192 -3.22 19.13 5.53
N TYR A 193 -4.27 19.58 6.17
CA TYR A 193 -5.58 18.96 6.20
C TYR A 193 -6.63 20.01 5.82
N VAL A 194 -7.57 19.66 4.97
CA VAL A 194 -8.66 20.55 4.55
C VAL A 194 -9.96 20.12 5.27
N ASP A 195 -10.46 18.94 4.95
CA ASP A 195 -11.67 18.38 5.54
C ASP A 195 -11.70 16.83 5.41
N ASP A 196 -12.80 16.22 5.82
CA ASP A 196 -12.97 14.76 5.81
C ASP A 196 -13.26 14.16 4.43
N LYS A 197 -13.32 14.96 3.37
CA LYS A 197 -13.57 14.56 1.98
C LYS A 197 -12.39 14.86 1.06
N THR A 198 -11.63 15.94 1.36
CA THR A 198 -10.57 16.47 0.50
C THR A 198 -9.22 15.90 0.91
N GLY A 199 -8.60 15.12 0.02
CA GLY A 199 -7.28 14.54 0.19
C GLY A 199 -6.24 15.20 -0.70
N SER A 200 -4.97 14.84 -0.50
CA SER A 200 -3.88 15.27 -1.38
C SER A 200 -3.67 14.24 -2.49
N SER A 201 -3.77 14.68 -3.74
CA SER A 201 -3.59 13.85 -4.94
C SER A 201 -2.18 13.96 -5.54
N GLU A 202 -1.45 15.02 -5.23
CA GLU A 202 -0.08 15.23 -5.71
C GLU A 202 0.68 16.14 -4.74
N ILE A 203 2.01 15.91 -4.64
CA ILE A 203 2.96 16.82 -4.00
C ILE A 203 4.16 16.97 -4.93
N SER A 204 4.63 18.20 -5.08
CA SER A 204 5.88 18.53 -5.74
C SER A 204 6.75 19.35 -4.80
N MET A 205 8.04 19.12 -4.81
CA MET A 205 9.05 19.86 -4.03
C MET A 205 10.02 20.55 -4.99
N ASP A 206 10.38 21.77 -4.69
CA ASP A 206 11.52 22.39 -5.35
C ASP A 206 12.82 21.75 -4.84
N MET A 207 13.47 20.97 -5.68
CA MET A 207 14.69 20.22 -5.30
C MET A 207 15.88 21.13 -5.02
N ASN A 208 15.87 22.40 -5.51
CA ASN A 208 16.87 23.41 -5.19
C ASN A 208 16.58 24.14 -3.88
N ASN A 209 15.30 24.28 -3.53
CA ASN A 209 14.83 24.86 -2.29
C ASN A 209 13.77 23.97 -1.64
N PRO A 210 14.14 22.92 -0.92
CA PRO A 210 13.21 21.94 -0.35
C PRO A 210 12.24 22.50 0.72
N MET A 211 12.37 23.77 1.05
CA MET A 211 11.40 24.47 1.89
C MET A 211 10.12 24.87 1.12
N ILE A 212 10.15 24.78 -0.22
CA ILE A 212 9.01 25.10 -1.08
C ILE A 212 8.39 23.79 -1.56
N LEU A 213 7.12 23.59 -1.19
CA LEU A 213 6.30 22.46 -1.65
C LEU A 213 4.98 22.99 -2.21
N TYR A 214 4.49 22.28 -3.20
CA TYR A 214 3.16 22.47 -3.77
C TYR A 214 2.36 21.19 -3.55
N ALA A 215 1.13 21.32 -3.09
CA ALA A 215 0.22 20.19 -2.90
C ALA A 215 -1.08 20.43 -3.67
N ALA A 216 -1.50 19.48 -4.47
CA ALA A 216 -2.80 19.48 -5.12
C ALA A 216 -3.81 18.77 -4.21
N MET A 217 -4.85 19.49 -3.81
CA MET A 217 -5.92 18.98 -2.97
C MET A 217 -7.16 18.71 -3.82
N TRP A 218 -7.82 17.58 -3.59
CA TRP A 218 -8.97 17.15 -4.37
C TRP A 218 -10.05 16.55 -3.46
N GLU A 219 -11.30 17.00 -3.60
CA GLU A 219 -12.44 16.34 -3.00
C GLU A 219 -12.69 15.02 -3.72
N HIS A 220 -12.22 13.95 -3.10
CA HIS A 220 -12.05 12.64 -3.69
C HIS A 220 -13.04 11.64 -3.11
N GLY A 221 -14.02 11.24 -3.90
CA GLY A 221 -15.02 10.27 -3.48
C GLY A 221 -15.51 9.43 -4.66
N ARG A 222 -15.96 8.22 -4.35
CA ARG A 222 -16.60 7.29 -5.31
C ARG A 222 -17.81 6.64 -4.67
N LEU A 223 -18.75 6.28 -5.51
CA LEU A 223 -19.88 5.44 -5.15
C LEU A 223 -19.74 4.10 -5.87
N PRO A 224 -19.84 2.95 -5.17
CA PRO A 224 -19.64 1.63 -5.79
C PRO A 224 -20.59 1.33 -6.96
N TRP A 225 -21.75 1.99 -6.98
CA TRP A 225 -22.80 1.79 -7.99
C TRP A 225 -22.90 2.93 -9.02
N LYS A 226 -22.04 3.93 -8.97
CA LYS A 226 -22.09 5.08 -9.86
C LYS A 226 -20.69 5.53 -10.25
N ILE A 227 -20.46 5.65 -11.56
CA ILE A 227 -19.26 6.29 -12.07
C ILE A 227 -19.46 7.80 -11.96
N ILE A 228 -18.59 8.45 -11.23
CA ILE A 228 -18.52 9.91 -11.10
C ILE A 228 -17.23 10.32 -11.80
N SER A 229 -17.38 11.09 -12.85
CA SER A 229 -16.27 11.69 -13.60
C SER A 229 -15.96 13.07 -13.09
#